data_b698c984ee59cf687cb89b15c1eae3c0
#
_entry.id   b698c984ee59cf687cb89b15c1eae3c0
#
_cell.length_a   1.000
_cell.length_b   1.000
_cell.length_c   1.000
_cell.angle_alpha   90.00
_cell.angle_beta   90.00
_cell.angle_gamma   90.00
#
_symmetry.space_group_name_H-M   'P 1'
#
loop_
_entity.id
_entity.type
_entity.pdbx_description
1 polymer ?
#
loop_
_entity_poly.entity_id
_entity_poly.type
_entity_poly.pdbx_seq_one_letter_code
_entity_poly.pdbx_strand_id
1 'polypeptide(L)'
;NIADEEEAHYDITYVDHEDNVIEKFEDVLVGLETPTIDNPTRQYYTFARWTPTVAPTVTADAEYKATYTINNDVDGDKVPDELEEKWTVTYKITDKEVYKTFENLVDGIATPKVDNPTRDYYTFNGWNPAVKATVEANDVYVAKWIANTDENGNNIADEEEAHYDITYVDHE
;
A
#
# COMPACT_ATOMS: atom_id res chain seq x y z
N ASN A 1 5.87 38.34 49.30
CA ASN A 1 5.56 38.16 47.89
C ASN A 1 6.61 38.91 47.08
N ILE A 2 7.35 38.17 46.22
CA ILE A 2 8.22 38.74 45.20
C ILE A 2 7.27 39.40 44.16
N ALA A 3 7.62 40.58 43.64
CA ALA A 3 6.84 41.19 42.57
C ALA A 3 7.02 40.37 41.29
N ASP A 4 5.97 40.25 40.44
CA ASP A 4 5.99 39.49 39.17
C ASP A 4 7.17 39.85 38.29
N GLU A 5 7.72 41.05 38.39
CA GLU A 5 8.89 41.53 37.63
C GLU A 5 10.23 40.92 38.11
N GLU A 6 10.25 40.26 39.29
CA GLU A 6 11.42 39.56 39.84
C GLU A 6 11.39 38.02 39.61
N GLU A 7 10.24 37.50 39.17
CA GLU A 7 10.07 36.09 38.88
C GLU A 7 10.57 35.76 37.45
N ALA A 8 11.01 34.52 37.23
CA ALA A 8 11.49 34.11 35.93
C ALA A 8 10.35 33.94 34.93
N HIS A 9 10.59 34.32 33.67
CA HIS A 9 9.66 34.18 32.58
C HIS A 9 10.31 33.32 31.49
N TYR A 10 9.51 32.55 30.78
CA TYR A 10 9.96 31.58 29.78
C TYR A 10 9.10 31.58 28.53
N ASP A 11 9.67 31.16 27.42
CA ASP A 11 9.00 31.01 26.15
C ASP A 11 8.53 29.57 25.94
N ILE A 12 7.29 29.40 25.50
CA ILE A 12 6.69 28.10 25.17
C ILE A 12 6.35 28.10 23.70
N THR A 13 6.98 27.21 22.92
CA THR A 13 6.84 27.12 21.46
C THR A 13 6.25 25.79 21.06
N TYR A 14 5.27 25.82 20.17
CA TYR A 14 4.70 24.64 19.52
C TYR A 14 5.08 24.63 18.04
N VAL A 15 5.64 23.53 17.58
CA VAL A 15 6.11 23.37 16.19
C VAL A 15 5.45 22.17 15.53
N ASP A 16 5.35 22.21 14.21
CA ASP A 16 4.89 21.08 13.42
C ASP A 16 5.99 20.02 13.22
N HIS A 17 5.72 19.00 12.39
CA HIS A 17 6.66 17.91 12.10
C HIS A 17 7.91 18.37 11.29
N GLU A 18 7.86 19.53 10.66
CA GLU A 18 8.94 20.15 9.87
C GLU A 18 9.66 21.27 10.61
N ASP A 19 9.36 21.42 11.92
CA ASP A 19 9.90 22.46 12.81
C ASP A 19 9.39 23.89 12.48
N ASN A 20 8.28 24.02 11.73
CA ASN A 20 7.64 25.32 11.58
C ASN A 20 6.84 25.66 12.83
N VAL A 21 6.99 26.91 13.30
CA VAL A 21 6.26 27.40 14.46
C VAL A 21 4.77 27.48 14.16
N ILE A 22 3.96 26.76 14.96
CA ILE A 22 2.50 26.84 14.93
C ILE A 22 2.05 27.97 15.83
N GLU A 23 2.58 28.03 17.06
CA GLU A 23 2.24 29.06 18.07
C GLU A 23 3.43 29.25 19.01
N LYS A 24 3.61 30.47 19.49
CA LYS A 24 4.61 30.82 20.49
C LYS A 24 3.99 31.72 21.57
N PHE A 25 4.13 31.32 22.79
CA PHE A 25 3.78 32.11 24.00
C PHE A 25 5.07 32.63 24.59
N GLU A 26 5.24 33.94 24.54
CA GLU A 26 6.44 34.59 25.06
C GLU A 26 6.19 35.11 26.49
N ASP A 27 7.26 35.17 27.25
CA ASP A 27 7.27 35.86 28.55
C ASP A 27 6.25 35.27 29.57
N VAL A 28 6.10 33.93 29.56
CA VAL A 28 5.18 33.22 30.47
C VAL A 28 5.82 33.08 31.85
N LEU A 29 5.11 33.54 32.89
CA LEU A 29 5.61 33.50 34.27
C LEU A 29 5.82 32.05 34.75
N VAL A 30 6.93 31.80 35.42
CA VAL A 30 7.26 30.50 36.04
C VAL A 30 6.15 30.06 37.02
N GLY A 31 5.83 28.74 36.97
CA GLY A 31 4.82 28.16 37.87
C GLY A 31 3.37 28.25 37.39
N LEU A 32 3.10 29.04 36.35
CA LEU A 32 1.78 29.01 35.70
C LEU A 32 1.55 27.70 34.96
N GLU A 33 0.27 27.39 34.71
CA GLU A 33 -0.11 26.30 33.81
C GLU A 33 0.47 26.55 32.41
N THR A 34 1.06 25.51 31.80
CA THR A 34 1.62 25.63 30.47
C THR A 34 0.52 25.94 29.46
N PRO A 35 0.61 27.04 28.69
CA PRO A 35 -0.36 27.34 27.64
C PRO A 35 -0.43 26.19 26.63
N THR A 36 -1.64 25.81 26.21
CA THR A 36 -1.88 24.74 25.26
C THR A 36 -2.57 25.23 23.99
N ILE A 37 -2.44 24.53 22.91
CA ILE A 37 -3.10 24.79 21.64
C ILE A 37 -3.90 23.57 21.19
N ASP A 38 -4.78 23.75 20.20
CA ASP A 38 -5.48 22.66 19.57
C ASP A 38 -4.49 21.73 18.82
N ASN A 39 -4.87 20.46 18.71
CA ASN A 39 -4.06 19.49 17.97
C ASN A 39 -3.98 19.88 16.49
N PRO A 40 -2.79 20.02 15.93
CA PRO A 40 -2.63 20.39 14.53
C PRO A 40 -3.04 19.23 13.59
N THR A 41 -3.57 19.59 12.43
CA THR A 41 -4.00 18.64 11.41
C THR A 41 -2.90 18.43 10.37
N ARG A 42 -2.79 17.19 9.88
CA ARG A 42 -1.93 16.81 8.76
C ARG A 42 -2.68 15.82 7.87
N GLN A 43 -2.70 16.09 6.56
CA GLN A 43 -3.39 15.24 5.60
C GLN A 43 -2.80 13.82 5.62
N TYR A 44 -3.65 12.78 5.63
CA TYR A 44 -3.33 11.35 5.72
C TYR A 44 -2.69 10.89 7.04
N TYR A 45 -2.62 11.76 8.03
CA TYR A 45 -2.06 11.44 9.34
C TYR A 45 -3.03 11.83 10.45
N THR A 46 -2.93 11.12 11.56
CA THR A 46 -3.61 11.45 12.81
C THR A 46 -2.60 11.98 13.81
N PHE A 47 -2.91 13.13 14.45
CA PHE A 47 -2.09 13.65 15.53
C PHE A 47 -1.97 12.62 16.65
N ALA A 48 -0.74 12.29 17.06
CA ALA A 48 -0.47 11.33 18.11
C ALA A 48 -0.23 12.00 19.46
N ARG A 49 0.70 12.94 19.49
CA ARG A 49 1.08 13.65 20.72
C ARG A 49 2.05 14.80 20.42
N TRP A 50 2.24 15.62 21.44
CA TRP A 50 3.38 16.53 21.53
C TRP A 50 4.63 15.80 22.04
N THR A 51 5.81 16.15 21.55
CA THR A 51 7.08 15.60 21.99
C THR A 51 8.07 16.75 22.27
N PRO A 52 8.64 16.87 23.48
CA PRO A 52 8.30 16.08 24.67
C PRO A 52 6.85 16.25 25.10
N THR A 53 6.38 15.43 26.05
CA THR A 53 5.06 15.60 26.65
C THR A 53 4.95 16.98 27.29
N VAL A 54 3.86 17.70 27.04
CA VAL A 54 3.63 19.05 27.59
C VAL A 54 3.69 19.00 29.12
N ALA A 55 4.60 19.78 29.69
CA ALA A 55 4.71 19.89 31.12
C ALA A 55 3.45 20.56 31.70
N PRO A 56 2.96 20.17 32.87
CA PRO A 56 1.75 20.78 33.44
C PRO A 56 1.95 22.25 33.82
N THR A 57 3.18 22.65 34.20
CA THR A 57 3.53 24.00 34.59
C THR A 57 4.81 24.48 33.95
N VAL A 58 4.94 25.77 33.72
CA VAL A 58 6.12 26.42 33.15
C VAL A 58 7.24 26.44 34.15
N THR A 59 8.41 25.88 33.79
CA THR A 59 9.61 25.84 34.64
C THR A 59 10.88 26.25 33.89
N ALA A 60 10.83 26.28 32.54
CA ALA A 60 11.91 26.68 31.65
C ALA A 60 11.32 26.96 30.26
N ASP A 61 12.15 27.49 29.36
CA ASP A 61 11.82 27.52 27.93
C ASP A 61 11.55 26.08 27.44
N ALA A 62 10.52 25.93 26.62
CA ALA A 62 10.11 24.64 26.12
C ALA A 62 9.65 24.71 24.66
N GLU A 63 10.03 23.71 23.88
CA GLU A 63 9.52 23.46 22.54
C GLU A 63 8.82 22.11 22.49
N TYR A 64 7.61 22.10 21.96
CA TYR A 64 6.76 20.92 21.82
C TYR A 64 6.50 20.66 20.33
N LYS A 65 7.06 19.55 19.82
CA LYS A 65 6.91 19.14 18.43
C LYS A 65 5.73 18.18 18.24
N ALA A 66 4.88 18.47 17.25
CA ALA A 66 3.79 17.58 16.88
C ALA A 66 4.31 16.28 16.27
N THR A 67 3.82 15.15 16.76
CA THR A 67 4.05 13.83 16.19
C THR A 67 2.74 13.22 15.70
N TYR A 68 2.85 12.38 14.68
CA TYR A 68 1.71 11.82 13.96
C TYR A 68 1.86 10.32 13.73
N THR A 69 0.72 9.66 13.54
CA THR A 69 0.63 8.30 13.01
C THR A 69 0.04 8.36 11.60
N ILE A 70 0.54 7.54 10.70
CA ILE A 70 -0.01 7.40 9.34
C ILE A 70 -1.36 6.70 9.43
N ASN A 71 -2.35 7.16 8.64
CA ASN A 71 -3.70 6.59 8.66
C ASN A 71 -3.75 5.26 7.90
N ASN A 72 -3.14 5.21 6.71
CA ASN A 72 -3.04 4.02 5.88
C ASN A 72 -1.59 3.85 5.42
N ASP A 73 -1.00 2.70 5.71
CA ASP A 73 0.37 2.31 5.39
C ASP A 73 0.38 0.77 5.37
N VAL A 74 -0.09 0.20 4.25
CA VAL A 74 -0.38 -1.23 4.14
C VAL A 74 0.89 -2.05 3.95
N ASP A 75 1.91 -1.49 3.31
CA ASP A 75 3.20 -2.15 3.08
C ASP A 75 4.24 -1.88 4.18
N GLY A 76 4.01 -0.85 5.02
CA GLY A 76 4.81 -0.51 6.19
C GLY A 76 6.06 0.33 5.88
N ASP A 77 6.12 1.00 4.75
CA ASP A 77 7.28 1.78 4.29
C ASP A 77 7.36 3.18 4.92
N LYS A 78 6.30 3.59 5.67
CA LYS A 78 6.10 4.88 6.34
C LYS A 78 5.74 6.04 5.40
N VAL A 79 5.27 5.74 4.22
CA VAL A 79 4.60 6.67 3.32
C VAL A 79 3.10 6.37 3.38
N PRO A 80 2.22 7.37 3.45
CA PRO A 80 0.78 7.09 3.34
C PRO A 80 0.43 6.49 1.99
N ASP A 81 -0.38 5.42 1.98
CA ASP A 81 -0.86 4.76 0.76
C ASP A 81 -1.43 5.75 -0.27
N GLU A 82 -2.04 6.85 0.18
CA GLU A 82 -2.64 7.87 -0.69
C GLU A 82 -1.62 8.69 -1.48
N LEU A 83 -0.35 8.68 -1.06
CA LEU A 83 0.77 9.39 -1.71
C LEU A 83 1.59 8.50 -2.64
N GLU A 84 1.30 7.21 -2.67
CA GLU A 84 2.04 6.23 -3.46
C GLU A 84 1.41 5.98 -4.83
N GLU A 85 2.24 5.49 -5.76
CA GLU A 85 1.78 4.99 -7.05
C GLU A 85 0.89 3.76 -6.86
N LYS A 86 -0.11 3.62 -7.76
CA LYS A 86 -1.07 2.50 -7.72
C LYS A 86 -0.89 1.65 -8.96
N TRP A 87 -0.86 0.34 -8.73
CA TRP A 87 -0.64 -0.67 -9.75
C TRP A 87 -1.87 -1.54 -9.97
N THR A 88 -1.87 -2.23 -11.11
CA THR A 88 -2.91 -3.20 -11.49
C THR A 88 -2.26 -4.55 -11.77
N VAL A 89 -2.78 -5.59 -11.16
CA VAL A 89 -2.39 -6.98 -11.44
C VAL A 89 -3.55 -7.69 -12.12
N THR A 90 -3.30 -8.25 -13.31
CA THR A 90 -4.30 -8.96 -14.10
C THR A 90 -3.90 -10.41 -14.33
N TYR A 91 -4.78 -11.32 -14.00
CA TYR A 91 -4.69 -12.74 -14.31
C TYR A 91 -5.58 -13.07 -15.51
N LYS A 92 -5.05 -13.84 -16.47
CA LYS A 92 -5.76 -14.22 -17.69
C LYS A 92 -5.77 -15.74 -17.86
N ILE A 93 -6.89 -16.27 -18.33
CA ILE A 93 -7.00 -17.69 -18.73
C ILE A 93 -6.27 -17.90 -20.06
N THR A 94 -6.43 -16.96 -20.99
CA THR A 94 -5.79 -16.88 -22.29
C THR A 94 -5.36 -15.45 -22.57
N ASP A 95 -4.63 -15.16 -23.62
CA ASP A 95 -4.25 -13.79 -24.01
C ASP A 95 -5.47 -12.86 -24.18
N LYS A 96 -6.64 -13.41 -24.45
CA LYS A 96 -7.87 -12.67 -24.72
C LYS A 96 -8.87 -12.68 -23.57
N GLU A 97 -8.76 -13.64 -22.63
CA GLU A 97 -9.74 -13.86 -21.57
C GLU A 97 -9.17 -13.52 -20.21
N VAL A 98 -9.75 -12.48 -19.58
CA VAL A 98 -9.39 -12.06 -18.22
C VAL A 98 -10.08 -12.97 -17.20
N TYR A 99 -9.30 -13.50 -16.28
CA TYR A 99 -9.77 -14.28 -15.13
C TYR A 99 -10.08 -13.40 -13.94
N LYS A 100 -9.13 -12.55 -13.55
CA LYS A 100 -9.25 -11.66 -12.40
C LYS A 100 -8.36 -10.43 -12.59
N THR A 101 -8.86 -9.27 -12.15
CA THR A 101 -8.09 -8.03 -12.07
C THR A 101 -8.15 -7.48 -10.66
N PHE A 102 -7.02 -6.99 -10.16
CA PHE A 102 -6.88 -6.25 -8.91
C PHE A 102 -6.32 -4.88 -9.26
N GLU A 103 -7.03 -3.84 -8.85
CA GLU A 103 -6.70 -2.45 -9.15
C GLU A 103 -6.36 -1.69 -7.86
N ASN A 104 -5.71 -0.54 -8.02
CA ASN A 104 -5.34 0.36 -6.92
C ASN A 104 -4.45 -0.31 -5.86
N LEU A 105 -3.60 -1.22 -6.28
CA LEU A 105 -2.63 -1.88 -5.41
C LEU A 105 -1.47 -0.93 -5.14
N VAL A 106 -1.10 -0.81 -3.87
CA VAL A 106 0.07 -0.04 -3.40
C VAL A 106 1.35 -0.78 -3.78
N ASP A 107 2.43 -0.03 -4.01
CA ASP A 107 3.76 -0.60 -4.21
C ASP A 107 4.19 -1.46 -3.00
N GLY A 108 5.01 -2.47 -3.20
CA GLY A 108 5.56 -3.29 -2.12
C GLY A 108 4.63 -4.32 -1.48
N ILE A 109 3.30 -4.20 -1.60
CA ILE A 109 2.38 -5.19 -1.02
C ILE A 109 2.52 -6.58 -1.64
N ALA A 110 2.14 -7.61 -0.90
CA ALA A 110 2.10 -8.97 -1.43
C ALA A 110 1.16 -9.06 -2.65
N THR A 111 1.66 -9.65 -3.75
CA THR A 111 0.84 -9.85 -4.95
C THR A 111 -0.42 -10.67 -4.62
N PRO A 112 -1.63 -10.16 -4.94
CA PRO A 112 -2.87 -10.87 -4.68
C PRO A 112 -2.90 -12.24 -5.35
N LYS A 113 -3.26 -13.26 -4.61
CA LYS A 113 -3.36 -14.64 -5.12
C LYS A 113 -4.76 -14.93 -5.66
N VAL A 114 -4.81 -15.80 -6.63
CA VAL A 114 -6.06 -16.35 -7.20
C VAL A 114 -6.02 -17.87 -7.13
N ASP A 115 -7.20 -18.48 -7.14
CA ASP A 115 -7.31 -19.93 -7.32
C ASP A 115 -6.83 -20.34 -8.71
N ASN A 116 -6.49 -21.60 -8.87
CA ASN A 116 -6.13 -22.13 -10.19
C ASN A 116 -7.36 -22.09 -11.12
N PRO A 117 -7.25 -21.46 -12.29
CA PRO A 117 -8.34 -21.44 -13.25
C PRO A 117 -8.55 -22.86 -13.85
N THR A 118 -9.71 -23.06 -14.42
CA THR A 118 -10.06 -24.29 -15.16
C THR A 118 -10.27 -23.98 -16.63
N ARG A 119 -9.90 -24.94 -17.49
CA ARG A 119 -10.16 -24.93 -18.91
C ARG A 119 -10.46 -26.35 -19.36
N ASP A 120 -11.54 -26.53 -20.14
CA ASP A 120 -11.92 -27.83 -20.64
C ASP A 120 -10.76 -28.46 -21.45
N TYR A 121 -10.51 -29.75 -21.26
CA TYR A 121 -9.46 -30.53 -21.89
C TYR A 121 -8.02 -30.17 -21.54
N TYR A 122 -7.80 -29.24 -20.60
CA TYR A 122 -6.47 -28.80 -20.18
C TYR A 122 -6.26 -28.88 -18.68
N THR A 123 -5.01 -29.11 -18.32
CA THR A 123 -4.54 -29.03 -16.92
C THR A 123 -3.73 -27.74 -16.74
N PHE A 124 -4.07 -26.96 -15.68
CA PHE A 124 -3.34 -25.75 -15.33
C PHE A 124 -1.89 -26.06 -14.93
N ASN A 125 -0.94 -25.34 -15.51
CA ASN A 125 0.51 -25.52 -15.30
C ASN A 125 1.22 -24.22 -14.87
N GLY A 126 0.56 -23.45 -14.01
CA GLY A 126 1.11 -22.21 -13.47
C GLY A 126 0.89 -20.99 -14.36
N TRP A 127 1.49 -19.88 -13.98
CA TRP A 127 1.37 -18.59 -14.63
C TRP A 127 2.59 -18.22 -15.46
N ASN A 128 2.42 -17.42 -16.49
CA ASN A 128 3.48 -16.84 -17.30
C ASN A 128 3.29 -15.32 -17.43
N PRO A 129 4.27 -14.49 -17.01
CA PRO A 129 5.46 -14.87 -16.24
C PRO A 129 5.09 -15.49 -14.89
N ALA A 130 6.09 -16.02 -14.16
CA ALA A 130 5.87 -16.45 -12.78
C ALA A 130 5.40 -15.26 -11.92
N VAL A 131 4.42 -15.51 -11.05
CA VAL A 131 3.86 -14.45 -10.18
C VAL A 131 4.95 -13.95 -9.24
N LYS A 132 5.18 -12.63 -9.25
CA LYS A 132 6.09 -11.96 -8.31
C LYS A 132 5.56 -12.06 -6.88
N ALA A 133 6.45 -11.95 -5.90
CA ALA A 133 6.07 -11.96 -4.49
C ALA A 133 5.33 -10.68 -4.08
N THR A 134 5.79 -9.54 -4.60
CA THR A 134 5.29 -8.19 -4.32
C THR A 134 4.88 -7.47 -5.59
N VAL A 135 4.00 -6.50 -5.44
CA VAL A 135 3.56 -5.59 -6.50
C VAL A 135 4.56 -4.45 -6.62
N GLU A 136 5.11 -4.23 -7.82
CA GLU A 136 6.11 -3.17 -8.09
C GLU A 136 5.80 -2.44 -9.41
N ALA A 137 4.80 -2.90 -10.15
CA ALA A 137 4.36 -2.35 -11.42
C ALA A 137 3.02 -2.96 -11.83
N ASN A 138 2.44 -2.48 -12.94
CA ASN A 138 1.36 -3.19 -13.59
C ASN A 138 1.86 -4.52 -14.14
N ASP A 139 1.26 -5.62 -13.73
CA ASP A 139 1.63 -6.96 -14.13
C ASP A 139 0.45 -7.72 -14.76
N VAL A 140 0.77 -8.55 -15.75
CA VAL A 140 -0.18 -9.46 -16.39
C VAL A 140 0.37 -10.87 -16.35
N TYR A 141 -0.39 -11.79 -15.76
CA TYR A 141 -0.06 -13.20 -15.66
C TYR A 141 -1.04 -14.02 -16.48
N VAL A 142 -0.53 -14.74 -17.48
CA VAL A 142 -1.34 -15.61 -18.34
C VAL A 142 -1.18 -17.06 -17.90
N ALA A 143 -2.28 -17.79 -17.75
CA ALA A 143 -2.24 -19.21 -17.40
C ALA A 143 -1.52 -20.03 -18.47
N LYS A 144 -0.65 -20.92 -18.01
CA LYS A 144 -0.07 -21.97 -18.85
C LYS A 144 -0.93 -23.23 -18.74
N TRP A 145 -1.08 -23.89 -19.85
CA TRP A 145 -1.91 -25.08 -19.99
C TRP A 145 -1.14 -26.25 -20.57
N ILE A 146 -1.49 -27.45 -20.13
CA ILE A 146 -1.06 -28.71 -20.73
C ILE A 146 -2.33 -29.39 -21.24
N ALA A 147 -2.38 -29.73 -22.52
CA ALA A 147 -3.49 -30.51 -23.09
C ALA A 147 -3.54 -31.89 -22.41
N ASN A 148 -4.74 -32.35 -22.04
CA ASN A 148 -4.93 -33.64 -21.37
C ASN A 148 -4.71 -34.80 -22.36
N THR A 149 -5.12 -34.62 -23.62
CA THR A 149 -4.87 -35.50 -24.77
C THR A 149 -4.28 -34.65 -25.87
N ASP A 150 -3.16 -35.08 -26.44
CA ASP A 150 -2.41 -34.38 -27.49
C ASP A 150 -1.53 -35.44 -28.21
N GLU A 151 -2.13 -36.20 -29.10
CA GLU A 151 -1.46 -37.31 -29.78
C GLU A 151 -0.36 -36.85 -30.79
N ASN A 152 -0.53 -35.64 -31.32
CA ASN A 152 0.42 -35.10 -32.32
C ASN A 152 1.49 -34.17 -31.72
N GLY A 153 1.39 -33.80 -30.41
CA GLY A 153 2.39 -33.01 -29.68
C GLY A 153 2.40 -31.51 -30.01
N ASN A 154 1.28 -30.94 -30.48
CA ASN A 154 1.21 -29.54 -30.88
C ASN A 154 0.71 -28.60 -29.75
N ASN A 155 0.43 -29.12 -28.55
CA ASN A 155 -0.13 -28.46 -27.39
C ASN A 155 -1.58 -27.93 -27.58
N ILE A 156 -2.31 -28.47 -28.52
CA ILE A 156 -3.75 -28.30 -28.66
C ILE A 156 -4.39 -29.64 -28.25
N ALA A 157 -5.42 -29.57 -27.41
CA ALA A 157 -6.12 -30.77 -27.01
C ALA A 157 -6.80 -31.42 -28.22
N ASP A 158 -6.69 -32.75 -28.37
CA ASP A 158 -7.27 -33.48 -29.49
C ASP A 158 -8.77 -33.17 -29.67
N GLU A 159 -9.48 -32.90 -28.59
CA GLU A 159 -10.90 -32.55 -28.60
C GLU A 159 -11.18 -31.17 -29.21
N GLU A 160 -10.18 -30.28 -29.27
CA GLU A 160 -10.28 -28.95 -29.91
C GLU A 160 -9.80 -28.97 -31.38
N GLU A 161 -9.23 -30.07 -31.83
CA GLU A 161 -8.70 -30.23 -33.20
C GLU A 161 -9.78 -30.65 -34.19
N ALA A 162 -9.53 -30.34 -35.47
CA ALA A 162 -10.36 -30.83 -36.56
C ALA A 162 -10.05 -32.28 -36.85
N HIS A 163 -11.06 -33.13 -36.80
CA HIS A 163 -10.97 -34.52 -37.18
C HIS A 163 -11.40 -34.69 -38.63
N TYR A 164 -10.64 -35.51 -39.39
CA TYR A 164 -10.91 -35.80 -40.79
C TYR A 164 -11.06 -37.31 -41.01
N ASP A 165 -12.13 -37.71 -41.68
CA ASP A 165 -12.33 -39.10 -42.11
C ASP A 165 -11.52 -39.38 -43.37
N ILE A 166 -10.75 -40.44 -43.35
CA ILE A 166 -10.04 -40.93 -44.54
C ILE A 166 -10.79 -42.15 -45.05
N THR A 167 -11.30 -42.05 -46.28
CA THR A 167 -11.96 -43.15 -46.96
C THR A 167 -11.08 -43.68 -48.05
N TYR A 168 -10.76 -44.95 -47.98
CA TYR A 168 -10.09 -45.66 -49.07
C TYR A 168 -11.13 -46.21 -50.04
N VAL A 169 -11.01 -45.88 -51.30
CA VAL A 169 -11.88 -46.41 -52.37
C VAL A 169 -11.07 -47.46 -53.10
N ASP A 170 -11.55 -48.70 -53.10
CA ASP A 170 -10.97 -49.77 -53.90
C ASP A 170 -11.42 -49.57 -55.37
N HIS A 171 -10.48 -49.53 -56.26
CA HIS A 171 -10.73 -49.47 -57.68
C HIS A 171 -10.60 -50.88 -58.24
N GLU A 172 -11.76 -51.51 -58.50
CA GLU A 172 -11.84 -52.69 -59.35
C GLU A 172 -11.63 -52.37 -60.82
#